data_16545c0b5225b1ba0fce920de524c5e9
#
_entry.id   16545c0b5225b1ba0fce920de524c5e9
#
_cell.length_a   1.000
_cell.length_b   1.000
_cell.length_c   1.000
_cell.angle_alpha   90.00
_cell.angle_beta   90.00
_cell.angle_gamma   90.00
#
_symmetry.space_group_name_H-M   'P 1'
#
loop_
_entity.id
_entity.type
_entity.pdbx_description
1 polymer ?
#
loop_
_entity_poly.entity_id
_entity_poly.type
_entity_poly.pdbx_seq_one_letter_code
_entity_poly.pdbx_strand_id
1 'polypeptide(L)'
;TGEMVIPAKYDSDNMGSNFYDGYAVVTFWDDDYNIVQTLLLDETGKEYPLPEGINAANCDTVISGGLFEVVDENGLYGYCNTSGEVVIEPQFAYTFEFEDGYAEVELTDGTCGVIDRTGKVVMRTTDTHYADVRHGCYVLPTGEHSFTMYSVAGEELFTLQGENIVRLWTPEENGLCMYVVEKGRQRRCGWVNMQGEIISEAKWTFPEYDQPDVYFPSGLQAVYDIDGTRLAGYLDESGELAIPLQFSFVTQFYGELAYVGMVQDDGTTQYGY
;
A
#
# COMPACT_ATOMS: atom_id res chain seq x y z
N THR A 1 -22.44 -2.72 20.25
CA THR A 1 -23.31 -3.22 21.34
C THR A 1 -22.50 -3.87 22.45
N GLY A 2 -21.29 -4.39 22.16
CA GLY A 2 -20.43 -5.12 23.10
C GLY A 2 -20.87 -6.58 23.32
N GLU A 3 -21.82 -7.08 22.54
CA GLU A 3 -22.17 -8.50 22.52
C GLU A 3 -21.13 -9.30 21.76
N MET A 4 -20.72 -10.43 22.32
CA MET A 4 -19.85 -11.39 21.67
C MET A 4 -20.66 -12.18 20.64
N VAL A 5 -20.41 -11.94 19.34
CA VAL A 5 -21.11 -12.63 18.24
C VAL A 5 -20.53 -14.03 18.02
N ILE A 6 -19.21 -14.16 18.10
CA ILE A 6 -18.50 -15.43 17.95
C ILE A 6 -18.02 -15.86 19.35
N PRO A 7 -18.42 -17.04 19.84
CA PRO A 7 -17.98 -17.51 21.16
C PRO A 7 -16.45 -17.62 21.26
N ALA A 8 -15.89 -17.29 22.42
CA ALA A 8 -14.46 -17.48 22.71
C ALA A 8 -14.15 -18.98 22.78
N LYS A 9 -13.70 -19.55 21.67
CA LYS A 9 -13.36 -20.97 21.53
C LYS A 9 -11.90 -21.20 21.10
N TYR A 10 -11.20 -20.11 20.78
CA TYR A 10 -9.77 -20.14 20.43
C TYR A 10 -8.99 -19.73 21.68
N ASP A 11 -7.91 -20.45 21.99
CA ASP A 11 -7.06 -20.16 23.15
C ASP A 11 -5.96 -19.12 22.80
N SER A 12 -5.10 -18.81 23.77
CA SER A 12 -4.04 -17.82 23.62
C SER A 12 -2.95 -18.21 22.63
N ASP A 13 -2.87 -19.49 22.28
CA ASP A 13 -1.84 -20.05 21.39
C ASP A 13 -2.33 -20.04 19.92
N ASN A 14 -3.58 -19.62 19.69
CA ASN A 14 -4.18 -19.50 18.38
C ASN A 14 -4.39 -18.02 18.04
N MET A 15 -3.70 -17.54 17.02
CA MET A 15 -3.81 -16.15 16.58
C MET A 15 -4.82 -16.01 15.45
N GLY A 16 -5.68 -14.98 15.55
CA GLY A 16 -6.58 -14.59 14.48
C GLY A 16 -6.21 -13.22 13.91
N SER A 17 -6.34 -13.06 12.60
CA SER A 17 -6.24 -11.75 11.95
C SER A 17 -7.42 -10.85 12.34
N ASN A 18 -7.36 -9.59 11.95
CA ASN A 18 -8.55 -8.76 11.87
C ASN A 18 -9.52 -9.33 10.81
N PHE A 19 -10.78 -8.87 10.86
CA PHE A 19 -11.73 -9.17 9.80
C PHE A 19 -11.46 -8.27 8.59
N TYR A 20 -11.26 -8.89 7.43
CA TYR A 20 -11.11 -8.26 6.13
C TYR A 20 -12.15 -8.87 5.20
N ASP A 21 -12.91 -8.06 4.47
CA ASP A 21 -13.99 -8.51 3.57
C ASP A 21 -14.98 -9.50 4.23
N GLY A 22 -15.23 -9.34 5.56
CA GLY A 22 -16.14 -10.20 6.32
C GLY A 22 -15.56 -11.53 6.78
N TYR A 23 -14.24 -11.75 6.64
CA TYR A 23 -13.54 -12.96 7.04
C TYR A 23 -12.30 -12.65 7.86
N ALA A 24 -11.94 -13.57 8.75
CA ALA A 24 -10.67 -13.58 9.49
C ALA A 24 -9.94 -14.91 9.29
N VAL A 25 -8.64 -14.87 9.35
CA VAL A 25 -7.77 -16.06 9.35
C VAL A 25 -7.48 -16.45 10.79
N VAL A 26 -7.63 -17.74 11.13
CA VAL A 26 -7.24 -18.28 12.43
C VAL A 26 -6.16 -19.32 12.21
N THR A 27 -5.01 -19.10 12.84
CA THR A 27 -3.82 -19.97 12.72
C THR A 27 -3.59 -20.73 14.03
N PHE A 28 -3.41 -22.03 13.93
CA PHE A 28 -3.11 -22.94 15.03
C PHE A 28 -1.63 -23.34 14.98
N TRP A 29 -0.98 -23.30 16.14
CA TRP A 29 0.44 -23.57 16.29
C TRP A 29 0.67 -24.79 17.17
N ASP A 30 1.77 -25.52 16.95
CA ASP A 30 2.24 -26.54 17.89
C ASP A 30 3.17 -25.90 18.96
N ASP A 31 3.64 -26.75 19.90
CA ASP A 31 4.54 -26.34 20.98
C ASP A 31 5.91 -25.83 20.47
N ASP A 32 6.28 -26.11 19.23
CA ASP A 32 7.52 -25.69 18.56
C ASP A 32 7.32 -24.46 17.66
N TYR A 33 6.14 -23.81 17.73
CA TYR A 33 5.73 -22.65 16.91
C TYR A 33 5.66 -22.94 15.41
N ASN A 34 5.35 -24.17 14.99
CA ASN A 34 5.00 -24.44 13.61
C ASN A 34 3.50 -24.30 13.40
N ILE A 35 3.10 -23.78 12.27
CA ILE A 35 1.68 -23.73 11.88
C ILE A 35 1.24 -25.16 11.59
N VAL A 36 0.24 -25.64 12.33
CA VAL A 36 -0.33 -26.99 12.15
C VAL A 36 -1.65 -26.96 11.41
N GLN A 37 -2.35 -25.85 11.44
CA GLN A 37 -3.60 -25.64 10.72
C GLN A 37 -3.89 -24.16 10.54
N THR A 38 -4.52 -23.83 9.44
CA THR A 38 -5.17 -22.54 9.24
C THR A 38 -6.61 -22.76 8.79
N LEU A 39 -7.51 -21.92 9.25
CA LEU A 39 -8.89 -21.87 8.76
C LEU A 39 -9.34 -20.42 8.56
N LEU A 40 -10.34 -20.23 7.73
CA LEU A 40 -11.09 -18.98 7.63
C LEU A 40 -12.28 -19.03 8.56
N LEU A 41 -12.63 -17.87 9.09
CA LEU A 41 -13.78 -17.65 9.94
C LEU A 41 -14.61 -16.49 9.37
N ASP A 42 -15.90 -16.69 9.11
CA ASP A 42 -16.78 -15.60 8.74
C ASP A 42 -17.36 -14.88 9.97
N GLU A 43 -18.01 -13.75 9.77
CA GLU A 43 -18.63 -12.95 10.84
C GLU A 43 -19.72 -13.70 11.62
N THR A 44 -20.25 -14.81 11.12
CA THR A 44 -21.22 -15.65 11.82
C THR A 44 -20.55 -16.70 12.70
N GLY A 45 -19.25 -16.87 12.60
CA GLY A 45 -18.46 -17.89 13.28
C GLY A 45 -18.42 -19.24 12.55
N LYS A 46 -18.80 -19.29 11.28
CA LYS A 46 -18.65 -20.47 10.43
C LYS A 46 -17.19 -20.58 9.98
N GLU A 47 -16.66 -21.79 10.11
CA GLU A 47 -15.29 -22.15 9.76
C GLU A 47 -15.21 -22.74 8.35
N TYR A 48 -14.12 -22.37 7.65
CA TYR A 48 -13.77 -22.90 6.34
C TYR A 48 -12.32 -23.39 6.43
N PRO A 49 -12.08 -24.71 6.60
CA PRO A 49 -10.74 -25.24 6.66
C PRO A 49 -10.06 -25.16 5.30
N LEU A 50 -8.74 -24.89 5.32
CA LEU A 50 -7.92 -24.97 4.12
C LEU A 50 -7.60 -26.43 3.75
N PRO A 51 -7.23 -26.73 2.49
CA PRO A 51 -6.75 -28.04 2.09
C PRO A 51 -5.53 -28.48 2.89
N GLU A 52 -5.34 -29.80 3.02
CA GLU A 52 -4.17 -30.38 3.68
C GLU A 52 -2.87 -29.90 3.02
N GLY A 53 -1.88 -29.49 3.82
CA GLY A 53 -0.60 -28.97 3.35
C GLY A 53 -0.64 -27.49 2.90
N ILE A 54 -1.78 -26.82 3.02
CA ILE A 54 -1.94 -25.41 2.68
C ILE A 54 -2.24 -24.61 3.95
N ASN A 55 -1.47 -23.57 4.21
CA ASN A 55 -1.65 -22.67 5.32
C ASN A 55 -1.75 -21.21 4.83
N ALA A 56 -2.29 -20.31 5.64
CA ALA A 56 -2.17 -18.88 5.35
C ALA A 56 -0.69 -18.47 5.37
N ALA A 57 -0.33 -17.49 4.55
CA ALA A 57 1.05 -17.05 4.40
C ALA A 57 1.63 -16.47 5.71
N ASN A 58 0.76 -15.82 6.51
CA ASN A 58 1.10 -15.32 7.84
C ASN A 58 -0.16 -15.18 8.72
N CYS A 59 0.01 -14.86 10.01
CA CYS A 59 -1.12 -14.70 10.94
C CYS A 59 -1.93 -13.43 10.73
N ASP A 60 -1.36 -12.42 10.06
CA ASP A 60 -2.01 -11.14 9.76
C ASP A 60 -2.45 -11.08 8.30
N THR A 61 -2.61 -12.24 7.65
CA THR A 61 -3.02 -12.34 6.25
C THR A 61 -4.28 -11.51 5.98
N VAL A 62 -4.17 -10.61 5.02
CA VAL A 62 -5.25 -9.75 4.55
C VAL A 62 -6.05 -10.47 3.48
N ILE A 63 -7.37 -10.34 3.54
CA ILE A 63 -8.26 -10.81 2.48
C ILE A 63 -8.62 -9.60 1.62
N SER A 64 -8.22 -9.62 0.38
CA SER A 64 -8.46 -8.54 -0.57
C SER A 64 -9.09 -9.06 -1.86
N GLY A 65 -10.23 -8.45 -2.23
CA GLY A 65 -11.00 -8.86 -3.40
C GLY A 65 -11.44 -10.32 -3.36
N GLY A 66 -11.66 -10.89 -2.15
CA GLY A 66 -12.07 -12.27 -1.92
C GLY A 66 -10.96 -13.32 -2.11
N LEU A 67 -9.70 -12.91 -2.19
CA LEU A 67 -8.51 -13.77 -2.23
C LEU A 67 -7.57 -13.45 -1.07
N PHE A 68 -6.81 -14.43 -0.64
CA PHE A 68 -5.75 -14.26 0.36
C PHE A 68 -4.58 -15.20 0.07
N GLU A 69 -3.43 -14.80 0.55
CA GLU A 69 -2.16 -15.49 0.34
C GLU A 69 -2.07 -16.77 1.16
N VAL A 70 -1.60 -17.81 0.52
CA VAL A 70 -1.34 -19.11 1.18
C VAL A 70 0.05 -19.62 0.81
N VAL A 71 0.56 -20.54 1.63
CA VAL A 71 1.86 -21.19 1.46
C VAL A 71 1.70 -22.70 1.59
N ASP A 72 2.42 -23.45 0.74
CA ASP A 72 2.48 -24.90 0.79
C ASP A 72 3.65 -25.42 1.67
N GLU A 73 3.75 -26.74 1.82
CA GLU A 73 4.82 -27.41 2.57
C GLU A 73 6.23 -27.18 2.00
N ASN A 74 6.34 -26.77 0.73
CA ASN A 74 7.62 -26.47 0.07
C ASN A 74 8.03 -24.99 0.24
N GLY A 75 7.18 -24.19 0.90
CA GLY A 75 7.39 -22.75 1.06
C GLY A 75 7.07 -21.95 -0.19
N LEU A 76 6.26 -22.49 -1.11
CA LEU A 76 5.76 -21.76 -2.26
C LEU A 76 4.42 -21.12 -1.95
N TYR A 77 4.24 -19.92 -2.48
CA TYR A 77 3.07 -19.09 -2.25
C TYR A 77 2.06 -19.19 -3.40
N GLY A 78 0.79 -19.12 -3.05
CA GLY A 78 -0.35 -19.09 -3.96
C GLY A 78 -1.52 -18.37 -3.32
N TYR A 79 -2.75 -18.60 -3.79
CA TYR A 79 -3.93 -17.92 -3.28
C TYR A 79 -5.12 -18.85 -3.12
N CYS A 80 -5.83 -18.66 -2.01
CA CYS A 80 -7.14 -19.25 -1.75
C CYS A 80 -8.25 -18.20 -1.83
N ASN A 81 -9.47 -18.65 -2.11
CA ASN A 81 -10.67 -17.83 -1.98
C ASN A 81 -11.30 -17.96 -0.57
N THR A 82 -12.32 -17.18 -0.32
CA THR A 82 -13.05 -17.17 0.97
C THR A 82 -13.89 -18.42 1.22
N SER A 83 -13.96 -19.36 0.28
CA SER A 83 -14.52 -20.71 0.50
C SER A 83 -13.47 -21.74 0.96
N GLY A 84 -12.18 -21.33 1.08
CA GLY A 84 -11.07 -22.21 1.42
C GLY A 84 -10.54 -23.01 0.23
N GLU A 85 -10.91 -22.67 -1.00
CA GLU A 85 -10.45 -23.36 -2.21
C GLU A 85 -9.17 -22.67 -2.75
N VAL A 86 -8.17 -23.46 -3.14
CA VAL A 86 -6.99 -22.96 -3.85
C VAL A 86 -7.42 -22.50 -5.25
N VAL A 87 -7.26 -21.21 -5.53
CA VAL A 87 -7.58 -20.60 -6.83
C VAL A 87 -6.33 -20.46 -7.70
N ILE A 88 -5.21 -20.15 -7.06
CA ILE A 88 -3.90 -20.08 -7.70
C ILE A 88 -2.98 -21.01 -6.92
N GLU A 89 -2.59 -22.10 -7.57
CA GLU A 89 -1.70 -23.11 -6.98
C GLU A 89 -0.39 -22.46 -6.50
N PRO A 90 0.15 -22.89 -5.33
CA PRO A 90 1.44 -22.43 -4.83
C PRO A 90 2.56 -22.67 -5.84
N GLN A 91 3.15 -21.60 -6.34
CA GLN A 91 4.18 -21.63 -7.37
C GLN A 91 5.15 -20.45 -7.33
N PHE A 92 4.88 -19.45 -6.50
CA PHE A 92 5.68 -18.23 -6.37
C PHE A 92 6.62 -18.32 -5.18
N ALA A 93 7.78 -17.63 -5.24
CA ALA A 93 8.70 -17.52 -4.11
C ALA A 93 8.15 -16.58 -3.03
N TYR A 94 7.37 -15.58 -3.43
CA TYR A 94 6.63 -14.67 -2.54
C TYR A 94 5.44 -14.05 -3.26
N THR A 95 4.41 -13.63 -2.49
CA THR A 95 3.20 -12.98 -3.01
C THR A 95 2.85 -11.76 -2.18
N PHE A 96 2.05 -10.87 -2.77
CA PHE A 96 1.42 -9.72 -2.11
C PHE A 96 -0.09 -9.77 -2.32
N GLU A 97 -0.83 -8.93 -1.60
CA GLU A 97 -2.29 -8.85 -1.69
C GLU A 97 -2.75 -8.49 -3.11
N PHE A 98 -3.93 -8.98 -3.47
CA PHE A 98 -4.58 -8.57 -4.70
C PHE A 98 -5.16 -7.16 -4.55
N GLU A 99 -4.78 -6.24 -5.44
CA GLU A 99 -5.38 -4.92 -5.59
C GLU A 99 -5.89 -4.74 -7.02
N ASP A 100 -7.13 -4.32 -7.18
CA ASP A 100 -7.80 -4.11 -8.49
C ASP A 100 -7.72 -5.31 -9.47
N GLY A 101 -7.64 -6.52 -8.93
CA GLY A 101 -7.59 -7.75 -9.74
C GLY A 101 -6.20 -8.19 -10.15
N TYR A 102 -5.16 -7.56 -9.63
CA TYR A 102 -3.75 -7.88 -9.87
C TYR A 102 -2.99 -8.01 -8.57
N ALA A 103 -1.92 -8.79 -8.55
CA ALA A 103 -1.02 -8.93 -7.41
C ALA A 103 0.43 -8.96 -7.88
N GLU A 104 1.31 -8.41 -7.05
CA GLU A 104 2.75 -8.59 -7.24
C GLU A 104 3.18 -9.95 -6.74
N VAL A 105 4.18 -10.52 -7.39
CA VAL A 105 4.76 -11.81 -6.99
C VAL A 105 6.27 -11.79 -7.21
N GLU A 106 6.98 -12.54 -6.38
CA GLU A 106 8.35 -12.96 -6.67
C GLU A 106 8.30 -14.35 -7.30
N LEU A 107 8.91 -14.50 -8.46
CA LEU A 107 9.02 -15.77 -9.17
C LEU A 107 10.18 -16.59 -8.61
N THR A 108 10.13 -17.90 -8.77
CA THR A 108 11.16 -18.83 -8.22
C THR A 108 12.57 -18.64 -8.83
N ASP A 109 12.71 -17.84 -9.88
CA ASP A 109 14.01 -17.44 -10.42
C ASP A 109 14.55 -16.11 -9.85
N GLY A 110 13.86 -15.53 -8.86
CA GLY A 110 14.23 -14.30 -8.18
C GLY A 110 13.88 -13.01 -8.95
N THR A 111 13.10 -13.09 -10.03
CA THR A 111 12.55 -11.91 -10.70
C THR A 111 11.16 -11.60 -10.16
N CYS A 112 10.76 -10.31 -10.20
CA CYS A 112 9.42 -9.90 -9.82
C CYS A 112 8.47 -9.87 -11.01
N GLY A 113 7.19 -10.01 -10.76
CA GLY A 113 6.14 -9.96 -11.77
C GLY A 113 4.81 -9.51 -11.20
N VAL A 114 3.87 -9.27 -12.09
CA VAL A 114 2.47 -9.01 -11.77
C VAL A 114 1.63 -10.12 -12.36
N ILE A 115 0.70 -10.64 -11.59
CA ILE A 115 -0.25 -11.67 -12.00
C ILE A 115 -1.68 -11.13 -12.02
N ASP A 116 -2.51 -11.70 -12.89
CA ASP A 116 -3.95 -11.55 -12.84
C ASP A 116 -4.59 -12.58 -11.88
N ARG A 117 -5.90 -12.49 -11.68
CA ARG A 117 -6.67 -13.38 -10.79
C ARG A 117 -6.66 -14.86 -11.20
N THR A 118 -6.14 -15.19 -12.36
CA THR A 118 -5.95 -16.59 -12.82
C THR A 118 -4.57 -17.14 -12.50
N GLY A 119 -3.68 -16.32 -11.91
CA GLY A 119 -2.28 -16.66 -11.66
C GLY A 119 -1.39 -16.51 -12.89
N LYS A 120 -1.92 -15.96 -14.00
CA LYS A 120 -1.13 -15.71 -15.20
C LYS A 120 -0.26 -14.47 -14.98
N VAL A 121 1.05 -14.62 -15.20
CA VAL A 121 1.98 -13.48 -15.20
C VAL A 121 1.67 -12.59 -16.40
N VAL A 122 1.22 -11.37 -16.13
CA VAL A 122 0.88 -10.35 -17.14
C VAL A 122 2.03 -9.40 -17.41
N MET A 123 2.91 -9.21 -16.42
CA MET A 123 4.13 -8.42 -16.50
C MET A 123 5.25 -9.12 -15.73
N ARG A 124 6.49 -8.99 -16.23
CA ARG A 124 7.68 -9.50 -15.57
C ARG A 124 8.76 -8.43 -15.60
N THR A 125 9.36 -8.15 -14.45
CA THR A 125 10.54 -7.30 -14.38
C THR A 125 11.80 -8.16 -14.56
N THR A 126 12.85 -7.55 -15.08
CA THR A 126 14.20 -8.15 -15.09
C THR A 126 14.99 -7.75 -13.85
N ASP A 127 14.39 -6.96 -12.98
CA ASP A 127 14.96 -6.40 -11.76
C ASP A 127 14.30 -7.02 -10.53
N THR A 128 15.01 -7.02 -9.42
CA THR A 128 14.53 -7.46 -8.09
C THR A 128 13.64 -6.42 -7.40
N HIS A 129 13.24 -5.36 -8.10
CA HIS A 129 12.37 -4.33 -7.57
C HIS A 129 10.91 -4.69 -7.82
N TYR A 130 10.13 -4.63 -6.76
CA TYR A 130 8.68 -4.77 -6.83
C TYR A 130 8.07 -3.62 -7.63
N ALA A 131 7.05 -3.91 -8.38
CA ALA A 131 6.42 -3.00 -9.33
C ALA A 131 5.22 -2.32 -8.72
N ASP A 132 5.14 -1.90 -7.52
CA ASP A 132 4.01 -1.17 -6.88
C ASP A 132 2.76 -1.07 -7.81
N VAL A 133 1.87 -2.06 -7.75
CA VAL A 133 0.68 -2.13 -8.62
C VAL A 133 -0.51 -1.53 -7.91
N ARG A 134 -1.06 -0.45 -8.47
CA ARG A 134 -2.29 0.19 -7.97
C ARG A 134 -3.13 0.73 -9.12
N HIS A 135 -4.45 0.72 -8.95
CA HIS A 135 -5.41 1.28 -9.90
C HIS A 135 -5.15 0.85 -11.37
N GLY A 136 -4.81 -0.44 -11.54
CA GLY A 136 -4.54 -1.00 -12.86
C GLY A 136 -3.27 -0.48 -13.54
N CYS A 137 -2.33 0.09 -12.78
CA CYS A 137 -1.07 0.62 -13.27
C CYS A 137 0.10 0.08 -12.46
N TYR A 138 1.31 0.14 -13.04
CA TYR A 138 2.58 -0.11 -12.36
C TYR A 138 3.68 0.79 -12.91
N VAL A 139 4.73 1.01 -12.11
CA VAL A 139 5.88 1.86 -12.47
C VAL A 139 7.15 1.02 -12.52
N LEU A 140 7.92 1.21 -13.59
CA LEU A 140 9.27 0.65 -13.70
C LEU A 140 10.32 1.74 -13.86
N PRO A 141 11.51 1.60 -13.23
CA PRO A 141 12.65 2.41 -13.57
C PRO A 141 13.13 2.05 -14.98
N THR A 142 13.24 3.04 -15.85
CA THR A 142 13.66 2.88 -17.25
C THR A 142 14.99 3.57 -17.55
N GLY A 143 15.60 4.19 -16.52
CA GLY A 143 16.90 4.84 -16.58
C GLY A 143 17.31 5.38 -15.22
N GLU A 144 18.49 6.00 -15.11
CA GLU A 144 19.04 6.50 -13.84
C GLU A 144 18.11 7.49 -13.12
N HIS A 145 17.39 8.31 -13.87
CA HIS A 145 16.43 9.30 -13.36
C HIS A 145 15.16 9.31 -14.22
N SER A 146 14.73 8.13 -14.63
CA SER A 146 13.62 7.93 -15.55
C SER A 146 12.74 6.79 -15.06
N PHE A 147 11.45 7.05 -14.99
CA PHE A 147 10.43 6.09 -14.57
C PHE A 147 9.30 6.08 -15.58
N THR A 148 8.87 4.92 -16.00
CA THR A 148 7.76 4.76 -16.93
C THR A 148 6.58 4.11 -16.22
N MET A 149 5.42 4.73 -16.36
CA MET A 149 4.13 4.20 -15.93
C MET A 149 3.55 3.35 -17.04
N TYR A 150 3.10 2.15 -16.68
CA TYR A 150 2.44 1.20 -17.59
C TYR A 150 1.05 0.86 -17.06
N SER A 151 0.14 0.55 -17.96
CA SER A 151 -1.07 -0.17 -17.60
C SER A 151 -0.74 -1.64 -17.32
N VAL A 152 -1.57 -2.33 -16.53
CA VAL A 152 -1.42 -3.79 -16.32
C VAL A 152 -1.57 -4.62 -17.60
N ALA A 153 -2.09 -4.03 -18.69
CA ALA A 153 -2.08 -4.63 -20.01
C ALA A 153 -0.71 -4.52 -20.72
N GLY A 154 0.26 -3.81 -20.11
CA GLY A 154 1.62 -3.59 -20.63
C GLY A 154 1.73 -2.40 -21.60
N GLU A 155 0.72 -1.53 -21.65
CA GLU A 155 0.76 -0.31 -22.44
C GLU A 155 1.52 0.79 -21.69
N GLU A 156 2.49 1.42 -22.34
CA GLU A 156 3.18 2.60 -21.80
C GLU A 156 2.20 3.78 -21.77
N LEU A 157 1.99 4.34 -20.58
CA LEU A 157 1.10 5.48 -20.38
C LEU A 157 1.86 6.80 -20.49
N PHE A 158 2.97 6.91 -19.75
CA PHE A 158 3.89 8.03 -19.84
C PHE A 158 5.25 7.69 -19.23
N THR A 159 6.27 8.45 -19.58
CA THR A 159 7.58 8.42 -18.94
C THR A 159 7.88 9.75 -18.28
N LEU A 160 8.18 9.71 -16.98
CA LEU A 160 8.69 10.84 -16.22
C LEU A 160 10.21 10.76 -16.15
N GLN A 161 10.88 11.77 -16.73
CA GLN A 161 12.33 11.88 -16.71
C GLN A 161 12.74 13.28 -16.26
N GLY A 162 13.76 13.37 -15.41
CA GLY A 162 14.28 14.66 -14.95
C GLY A 162 15.48 14.50 -14.05
N GLU A 163 16.22 15.60 -13.86
CA GLU A 163 17.40 15.61 -13.02
C GLU A 163 17.05 15.24 -11.58
N ASN A 164 17.70 14.20 -11.05
CA ASN A 164 17.56 13.75 -9.67
C ASN A 164 16.19 13.16 -9.30
N ILE A 165 15.34 12.79 -10.25
CA ILE A 165 14.14 12.00 -9.94
C ILE A 165 14.60 10.63 -9.47
N VAL A 166 14.17 10.23 -8.27
CA VAL A 166 14.58 8.97 -7.64
C VAL A 166 13.42 8.01 -7.44
N ARG A 167 12.19 8.47 -7.59
CA ARG A 167 10.99 7.65 -7.50
C ARG A 167 9.77 8.30 -8.17
N LEU A 168 8.91 7.45 -8.70
CA LEU A 168 7.55 7.73 -9.13
C LEU A 168 6.65 6.67 -8.50
N TRP A 169 5.54 7.04 -7.93
CA TRP A 169 4.51 6.11 -7.42
C TRP A 169 3.39 5.93 -8.44
N THR A 170 2.68 4.83 -8.31
CA THR A 170 1.41 4.57 -8.99
C THR A 170 0.36 5.63 -8.63
N PRO A 171 -0.70 5.79 -9.44
CA PRO A 171 -1.71 6.80 -9.19
C PRO A 171 -2.51 6.51 -7.91
N GLU A 172 -2.98 7.56 -7.28
CA GLU A 172 -4.04 7.51 -6.29
C GLU A 172 -5.43 7.51 -6.94
N GLU A 173 -6.50 7.35 -6.15
CA GLU A 173 -7.89 7.36 -6.65
C GLU A 173 -8.24 8.57 -7.52
N ASN A 174 -7.62 9.72 -7.24
CA ASN A 174 -7.79 10.98 -7.99
C ASN A 174 -6.95 11.04 -9.29
N GLY A 175 -6.18 10.00 -9.60
CA GLY A 175 -5.31 9.93 -10.78
C GLY A 175 -4.02 10.74 -10.68
N LEU A 176 -3.64 11.22 -9.50
CA LEU A 176 -2.35 11.88 -9.27
C LEU A 176 -1.29 10.86 -8.88
N CYS A 177 -0.11 11.00 -9.47
CA CYS A 177 1.06 10.20 -9.17
C CYS A 177 2.10 11.08 -8.49
N MET A 178 2.57 10.67 -7.32
CA MET A 178 3.64 11.39 -6.66
C MET A 178 5.00 11.03 -7.25
N TYR A 179 5.87 12.01 -7.41
CA TYR A 179 7.28 11.77 -7.72
C TYR A 179 8.20 12.43 -6.69
N VAL A 180 9.39 11.87 -6.53
CA VAL A 180 10.40 12.39 -5.61
C VAL A 180 11.68 12.76 -6.35
N VAL A 181 12.17 13.94 -6.01
CA VAL A 181 13.48 14.44 -6.42
C VAL A 181 14.41 14.44 -5.20
N GLU A 182 15.63 13.92 -5.37
CA GLU A 182 16.64 13.95 -4.35
C GLU A 182 17.79 14.89 -4.72
N LYS A 183 18.08 15.87 -3.87
CA LYS A 183 19.18 16.81 -4.05
C LYS A 183 20.09 16.78 -2.81
N GLY A 184 21.19 16.08 -2.93
CA GLY A 184 22.07 15.79 -1.79
C GLY A 184 21.39 14.84 -0.80
N ARG A 185 21.09 15.29 0.40
CA ARG A 185 20.36 14.52 1.42
C ARG A 185 18.89 14.94 1.59
N GLN A 186 18.43 15.81 0.71
CA GLN A 186 17.09 16.38 0.81
C GLN A 186 16.20 15.78 -0.25
N ARG A 187 15.05 15.24 0.16
CA ARG A 187 14.00 14.75 -0.72
C ARG A 187 12.87 15.75 -0.79
N ARG A 188 12.36 15.94 -2.00
CA ARG A 188 11.21 16.79 -2.30
C ARG A 188 10.24 16.00 -3.14
N CYS A 189 8.97 16.21 -2.90
CA CYS A 189 7.90 15.60 -3.68
C CYS A 189 7.15 16.63 -4.51
N GLY A 190 6.63 16.15 -5.60
CA GLY A 190 5.71 16.83 -6.49
C GLY A 190 4.72 15.83 -7.07
N TRP A 191 3.79 16.29 -7.89
CA TRP A 191 2.75 15.47 -8.48
C TRP A 191 2.68 15.63 -9.99
N VAL A 192 2.39 14.53 -10.67
CA VAL A 192 2.07 14.46 -12.09
C VAL A 192 0.69 13.81 -12.27
N ASN A 193 0.02 14.14 -13.35
CA ASN A 193 -1.23 13.46 -13.73
C ASN A 193 -0.94 12.21 -14.58
N MET A 194 -1.99 11.46 -14.94
CA MET A 194 -1.90 10.25 -15.76
C MET A 194 -1.47 10.51 -17.22
N GLN A 195 -1.29 11.76 -17.63
CA GLN A 195 -0.70 12.19 -18.91
C GLN A 195 0.80 12.51 -18.77
N GLY A 196 1.37 12.40 -17.56
CA GLY A 196 2.76 12.74 -17.26
C GLY A 196 3.01 14.26 -17.14
N GLU A 197 1.95 15.08 -17.06
CA GLU A 197 2.08 16.52 -16.89
C GLU A 197 2.34 16.84 -15.42
N ILE A 198 3.34 17.70 -15.15
CA ILE A 198 3.65 18.15 -13.79
C ILE A 198 2.53 19.09 -13.31
N ILE A 199 1.80 18.64 -12.29
CA ILE A 199 0.75 19.41 -11.64
C ILE A 199 1.34 20.25 -10.51
N SER A 200 2.29 19.69 -9.77
CA SER A 200 3.02 20.42 -8.73
C SER A 200 4.51 20.07 -8.79
N GLU A 201 5.33 21.12 -8.81
CA GLU A 201 6.80 20.99 -8.78
C GLU A 201 7.28 20.31 -7.49
N ALA A 202 8.39 19.59 -7.57
CA ALA A 202 8.99 18.90 -6.44
C ALA A 202 9.68 19.86 -5.47
N LYS A 203 8.89 20.55 -4.65
CA LYS A 203 9.34 21.52 -3.64
C LYS A 203 8.84 21.23 -2.23
N TRP A 204 7.96 20.26 -2.08
CA TRP A 204 7.29 19.98 -0.82
C TRP A 204 7.94 18.81 -0.07
N THR A 205 7.79 18.79 1.25
CA THR A 205 8.05 17.64 2.11
C THR A 205 6.84 17.30 2.96
N PHE A 206 6.82 16.10 3.52
CA PHE A 206 5.73 15.61 4.37
C PHE A 206 6.04 15.76 5.86
N PRO A 207 4.99 15.81 6.71
CA PRO A 207 5.13 15.91 8.17
C PRO A 207 5.81 14.74 8.84
N GLU A 208 5.73 13.55 8.28
CA GLU A 208 6.22 12.32 8.89
C GLU A 208 7.18 11.54 8.00
N TYR A 209 8.16 10.95 8.66
CA TYR A 209 9.30 10.19 8.22
C TYR A 209 9.12 9.29 6.99
N ASP A 210 9.96 9.53 5.98
CA ASP A 210 10.52 8.66 4.93
C ASP A 210 9.60 7.75 4.08
N GLN A 211 8.35 7.60 4.36
CA GLN A 211 7.38 6.98 3.45
C GLN A 211 6.11 7.82 3.43
N PRO A 212 5.87 8.57 2.37
CA PRO A 212 4.55 9.13 2.16
C PRO A 212 3.65 7.99 1.67
N ASP A 213 2.79 7.51 2.54
CA ASP A 213 1.51 7.03 2.07
C ASP A 213 0.85 8.23 1.44
N VAL A 214 0.92 8.32 0.11
CA VAL A 214 0.34 9.43 -0.64
C VAL A 214 -1.16 9.25 -0.62
N TYR A 215 -1.73 9.84 0.36
CA TYR A 215 -3.15 9.76 0.58
C TYR A 215 -3.68 11.19 0.71
N PHE A 216 -4.60 11.58 -0.17
CA PHE A 216 -5.34 12.83 -0.05
C PHE A 216 -6.62 12.57 0.76
N PRO A 217 -6.54 12.30 2.07
CA PRO A 217 -7.73 12.11 2.85
C PRO A 217 -8.53 13.41 2.79
N SER A 218 -9.79 13.32 2.42
CA SER A 218 -10.67 14.48 2.26
C SER A 218 -10.25 15.47 1.14
N GLY A 219 -9.49 15.01 0.11
CA GLY A 219 -9.06 15.83 -1.03
C GLY A 219 -7.96 16.84 -0.69
N LEU A 220 -7.34 16.76 0.48
CA LEU A 220 -6.29 17.68 0.93
C LEU A 220 -5.04 16.92 1.38
N GLN A 221 -3.86 17.38 0.93
CA GLN A 221 -2.55 16.83 1.28
C GLN A 221 -1.76 17.80 2.13
N ALA A 222 -1.37 17.40 3.34
CA ALA A 222 -0.48 18.20 4.18
C ALA A 222 0.91 18.30 3.56
N VAL A 223 1.46 19.51 3.50
CA VAL A 223 2.77 19.80 2.93
C VAL A 223 3.54 20.81 3.75
N TYR A 224 4.88 20.73 3.70
CA TYR A 224 5.79 21.69 4.30
C TYR A 224 6.65 22.37 3.23
N ASP A 225 6.79 23.68 3.33
CA ASP A 225 7.78 24.46 2.60
C ASP A 225 9.08 24.56 3.43
N ILE A 226 9.91 23.53 3.34
CA ILE A 226 11.10 23.43 4.18
C ILE A 226 12.23 24.38 3.73
N ASP A 227 12.25 24.77 2.45
CA ASP A 227 13.29 25.64 1.87
C ASP A 227 12.96 27.13 2.00
N GLY A 228 11.68 27.46 2.16
CA GLY A 228 11.17 28.82 2.26
C GLY A 228 10.77 29.21 3.68
N THR A 229 9.48 29.24 3.91
CA THR A 229 8.89 29.73 5.17
C THR A 229 9.06 28.77 6.35
N ARG A 230 9.34 27.50 6.11
CA ARG A 230 9.30 26.37 7.07
C ARG A 230 7.93 26.21 7.73
N LEU A 231 6.91 26.67 7.05
CA LEU A 231 5.53 26.51 7.47
C LEU A 231 4.86 25.42 6.64
N ALA A 232 3.79 24.91 7.19
CA ALA A 232 2.93 23.90 6.58
C ALA A 232 1.60 24.49 6.14
N GLY A 233 0.99 23.84 5.19
CA GLY A 233 -0.33 24.11 4.67
C GLY A 233 -0.88 22.85 4.01
N TYR A 234 -1.89 23.01 3.19
CA TYR A 234 -2.50 21.87 2.48
C TYR A 234 -2.70 22.19 1.01
N LEU A 235 -2.30 21.26 0.16
CA LEU A 235 -2.60 21.26 -1.27
C LEU A 235 -3.94 20.57 -1.52
N ASP A 236 -4.66 21.03 -2.51
CA ASP A 236 -5.79 20.32 -3.09
C ASP A 236 -5.33 19.38 -4.22
N GLU A 237 -6.28 18.66 -4.80
CA GLU A 237 -6.05 17.73 -5.90
C GLU A 237 -5.59 18.41 -7.21
N SER A 238 -5.67 19.73 -7.32
CA SER A 238 -5.09 20.48 -8.43
C SER A 238 -3.62 20.84 -8.21
N GLY A 239 -3.07 20.51 -7.02
CA GLY A 239 -1.70 20.88 -6.62
C GLY A 239 -1.55 22.32 -6.15
N GLU A 240 -2.65 23.06 -5.96
CA GLU A 240 -2.66 24.41 -5.42
C GLU A 240 -2.84 24.42 -3.90
N LEU A 241 -2.35 25.47 -3.24
CA LEU A 241 -2.53 25.65 -1.81
C LEU A 241 -3.98 26.02 -1.48
N ALA A 242 -4.79 25.02 -1.11
CA ALA A 242 -6.14 25.22 -0.60
C ALA A 242 -6.12 25.89 0.79
N ILE A 243 -5.17 25.48 1.64
CA ILE A 243 -4.91 26.13 2.93
C ILE A 243 -3.49 26.69 2.91
N PRO A 244 -3.30 28.01 3.02
CA PRO A 244 -1.98 28.65 2.93
C PRO A 244 -0.98 28.13 3.96
N LEU A 245 0.31 28.29 3.66
CA LEU A 245 1.41 28.01 4.58
C LEU A 245 1.34 28.93 5.80
N GLN A 246 0.82 28.47 6.90
CA GLN A 246 0.63 29.26 8.12
C GLN A 246 0.87 28.47 9.40
N PHE A 247 0.95 27.14 9.32
CA PHE A 247 1.11 26.28 10.48
C PHE A 247 2.56 25.90 10.67
N SER A 248 3.01 25.79 11.92
CA SER A 248 4.32 25.23 12.28
C SER A 248 4.30 23.71 12.36
N PHE A 249 3.11 23.13 12.46
CA PHE A 249 2.86 21.70 12.50
C PHE A 249 1.50 21.39 11.92
N VAL A 250 1.38 20.27 11.16
CA VAL A 250 0.13 19.75 10.63
C VAL A 250 0.15 18.21 10.64
N THR A 251 -1.02 17.59 10.76
CA THR A 251 -1.24 16.18 10.43
C THR A 251 -2.04 16.07 9.14
N GLN A 252 -2.16 14.87 8.59
CA GLN A 252 -3.17 14.60 7.57
C GLN A 252 -4.58 14.77 8.17
N PHE A 253 -5.57 14.95 7.30
CA PHE A 253 -6.97 14.98 7.72
C PHE A 253 -7.45 13.59 8.10
N TYR A 254 -8.17 13.49 9.22
CA TYR A 254 -8.95 12.34 9.61
C TYR A 254 -10.42 12.73 9.60
N GLY A 255 -11.14 12.34 8.55
CA GLY A 255 -12.47 12.87 8.26
C GLY A 255 -12.40 14.38 7.93
N GLU A 256 -13.07 15.22 8.68
CA GLU A 256 -13.15 16.66 8.43
C GLU A 256 -12.14 17.49 9.26
N LEU A 257 -11.30 16.86 10.08
CA LEU A 257 -10.41 17.55 11.00
C LEU A 257 -8.95 17.12 10.82
N ALA A 258 -8.05 18.09 10.99
CA ALA A 258 -6.61 17.89 11.09
C ALA A 258 -6.06 18.59 12.33
N TYR A 259 -5.08 17.97 12.99
CA TYR A 259 -4.40 18.58 14.12
C TYR A 259 -3.30 19.52 13.63
N VAL A 260 -3.33 20.78 14.06
CA VAL A 260 -2.43 21.82 13.59
C VAL A 260 -1.80 22.60 14.73
N GLY A 261 -0.58 23.13 14.52
CA GLY A 261 0.11 24.02 15.44
C GLY A 261 0.35 25.39 14.80
N MET A 262 0.07 26.45 15.53
CA MET A 262 0.35 27.83 15.12
C MET A 262 1.31 28.49 16.10
N VAL A 263 2.36 29.13 15.60
CA VAL A 263 3.25 29.98 16.40
C VAL A 263 2.56 31.29 16.70
N GLN A 264 2.52 31.67 17.97
CA GLN A 264 1.98 32.95 18.44
C GLN A 264 3.05 34.05 18.43
N ASP A 265 2.65 35.31 18.58
CA ASP A 265 3.55 36.48 18.60
C ASP A 265 4.59 36.40 19.75
N ASP A 266 4.29 35.68 20.83
CA ASP A 266 5.19 35.49 21.96
C ASP A 266 6.18 34.29 21.75
N GLY A 267 6.15 33.65 20.58
CA GLY A 267 6.99 32.51 20.21
C GLY A 267 6.50 31.17 20.76
N THR A 268 5.37 31.12 21.46
CA THR A 268 4.75 29.85 21.87
C THR A 268 3.98 29.22 20.71
N THR A 269 3.83 27.89 20.72
CA THR A 269 2.99 27.19 19.74
C THR A 269 1.68 26.76 20.41
N GLN A 270 0.56 27.15 19.83
CA GLN A 270 -0.75 26.66 20.22
C GLN A 270 -1.21 25.61 19.22
N TYR A 271 -1.87 24.57 19.73
CA TYR A 271 -2.37 23.46 18.94
C TYR A 271 -3.89 23.40 18.97
N GLY A 272 -4.47 22.97 17.85
CA GLY A 272 -5.93 22.85 17.68
C GLY A 272 -6.30 21.99 16.47
N TYR A 273 -7.58 21.96 16.19
CA TYR A 273 -8.16 21.24 15.05
C TYR A 273 -8.88 22.20 14.13
#